data_ccac7f25c8dade10bf2cc9cdaa475218
#
_entry.id   ccac7f25c8dade10bf2cc9cdaa475218
#
_cell.length_a   1.000
_cell.length_b   1.000
_cell.length_c   1.000
_cell.angle_alpha   90.00
_cell.angle_beta   90.00
_cell.angle_gamma   90.00
#
_symmetry.space_group_name_H-M   'P 1'
#
loop_
_entity.id
_entity.type
_entity.pdbx_description
1 polymer ?
#
loop_
_entity_poly.entity_id
_entity_poly.type
_entity_poly.pdbx_seq_one_letter_code
_entity_poly.pdbx_strand_id
1 'polypeptide(L)'
;MSIIPCTTWVKKGVASTNPAKIQLTPKELNQIIKHKQPELTPPVENDSDKKHNKVKKQKSEVGSSEIDEYNFDKYDDESGNIHCNIGNIASFEEDGTDPLITGEDDDSEKDDDIIKSNDNLVLIGRVEGGGSILEVFVYNQDEDSFYCHHDILLPSFPLCIEWLDFDPSDSKPGNLCAIGDMTSIIQVWDLDLMDSLEPAYKLGRKPNKKRSQSYIGHRDAVLDLAWNKHYTHVLASASADHTVQLWDLEIGAPANKFTSFEEEIQTIKWHPNEGHYLLTGCADTLVRLFDCRYETVVKSWDALGEVEKVLWNSFDTNYCLVSTSNGYVQYIDIRKDKSIWNVHAHTKEVIGLSLSSSCPGLLVTSANDGVIKVWDIINNKEPWFIWEKKTNLGALLCLAPNPDNPFVFAVGGDNKSHNYKIFDLLEIPEVRERFRERKLQSNINDTRTQEEKEEMMDVTEDKNSTIFNLNTTNTPSKRTKRNK
;
A
#
# COMPACT_ATOMS: atom_id res chain seq x y z
N MET A 1 10.03 -17.84 -1.45
CA MET A 1 9.95 -16.88 -2.56
C MET A 1 9.79 -15.53 -1.90
N SER A 2 10.64 -14.57 -2.20
CA SER A 2 10.54 -13.20 -1.65
C SER A 2 10.05 -12.29 -2.77
N ILE A 3 8.98 -11.53 -2.53
CA ILE A 3 8.31 -10.70 -3.54
C ILE A 3 8.03 -9.33 -2.91
N ILE A 4 8.17 -8.27 -3.71
CA ILE A 4 7.78 -6.90 -3.33
C ILE A 4 6.69 -6.40 -4.28
N PRO A 5 5.42 -6.62 -3.93
CA PRO A 5 4.29 -6.22 -4.76
C PRO A 5 4.01 -4.72 -4.76
N CYS A 6 4.32 -4.02 -3.68
CA CYS A 6 4.00 -2.60 -3.52
C CYS A 6 5.06 -1.85 -2.71
N THR A 7 5.23 -0.58 -3.02
CA THR A 7 6.10 0.35 -2.31
C THR A 7 5.61 1.78 -2.48
N THR A 8 5.86 2.63 -1.48
CA THR A 8 5.59 4.07 -1.54
C THR A 8 6.59 4.84 -0.70
N TRP A 9 6.61 6.15 -0.83
CA TRP A 9 7.48 7.05 -0.11
C TRP A 9 6.71 7.94 0.85
N VAL A 10 7.36 8.30 1.96
CA VAL A 10 6.94 9.37 2.87
C VAL A 10 7.86 10.57 2.68
N LYS A 11 7.30 11.77 2.68
CA LYS A 11 8.04 13.03 2.55
C LYS A 11 8.99 13.25 3.73
N LYS A 12 10.07 14.01 3.47
CA LYS A 12 11.00 14.48 4.50
C LYS A 12 10.28 15.29 5.58
N GLY A 13 10.71 15.09 6.84
CA GLY A 13 10.27 15.88 7.99
C GLY A 13 8.84 15.66 8.48
N VAL A 14 8.16 14.61 8.01
CA VAL A 14 6.81 14.24 8.46
C VAL A 14 6.86 13.22 9.60
N ALA A 15 7.69 12.20 9.47
CA ALA A 15 7.82 11.16 10.49
C ALA A 15 8.28 11.73 11.84
N SER A 16 7.81 11.12 12.92
CA SER A 16 8.32 11.41 14.26
C SER A 16 9.81 11.09 14.35
N THR A 17 10.59 11.98 14.95
CA THR A 17 12.03 11.74 15.19
C THR A 17 12.29 10.52 16.05
N ASN A 18 11.38 10.19 16.96
CA ASN A 18 11.46 9.01 17.81
C ASN A 18 10.10 8.33 17.82
N PRO A 19 9.84 7.39 16.91
CA PRO A 19 8.61 6.62 16.89
C PRO A 19 8.37 5.91 18.22
N ALA A 20 7.12 5.93 18.69
CA ALA A 20 6.78 5.38 20.00
C ALA A 20 6.74 3.85 19.94
N LYS A 21 7.49 3.18 20.85
CA LYS A 21 7.50 1.72 20.95
C LYS A 21 6.34 1.23 21.82
N ILE A 22 5.48 0.36 21.26
CA ILE A 22 4.36 -0.22 22.01
C ILE A 22 4.88 -1.36 22.89
N GLN A 23 4.81 -1.17 24.20
CA GLN A 23 5.11 -2.23 25.16
C GLN A 23 3.80 -2.90 25.61
N LEU A 24 3.55 -4.10 25.10
CA LEU A 24 2.38 -4.88 25.49
C LEU A 24 2.64 -5.63 26.80
N THR A 25 1.73 -5.50 27.74
CA THR A 25 1.77 -6.33 28.95
C THR A 25 1.44 -7.79 28.58
N PRO A 26 1.97 -8.80 29.33
CA PRO A 26 1.66 -10.20 29.10
C PRO A 26 0.15 -10.53 29.12
N LYS A 27 -0.65 -9.72 29.81
CA LYS A 27 -2.11 -9.85 29.87
C LYS A 27 -2.77 -9.39 28.56
N GLU A 28 -2.34 -8.29 27.99
CA GLU A 28 -2.82 -7.75 26.71
C GLU A 28 -2.43 -8.68 25.57
N LEU A 29 -1.18 -9.14 25.55
CA LEU A 29 -0.70 -10.13 24.59
C LEU A 29 -1.56 -11.40 24.60
N ASN A 30 -1.86 -11.96 25.79
CA ASN A 30 -2.74 -13.11 25.94
C ASN A 30 -4.19 -12.84 25.49
N GLN A 31 -4.68 -11.62 25.61
CA GLN A 31 -6.01 -11.25 25.10
C GLN A 31 -6.03 -11.22 23.56
N ILE A 32 -5.02 -10.62 22.94
CA ILE A 32 -4.87 -10.58 21.49
C ILE A 32 -4.79 -11.98 20.90
N ILE A 33 -3.96 -12.85 21.49
CA ILE A 33 -3.81 -14.26 21.07
C ILE A 33 -5.16 -15.01 21.18
N LYS A 34 -5.90 -14.84 22.28
CA LYS A 34 -7.21 -15.48 22.47
C LYS A 34 -8.27 -14.99 21.49
N HIS A 35 -8.23 -13.71 21.09
CA HIS A 35 -9.14 -13.17 20.10
C HIS A 35 -8.84 -13.67 18.68
N LYS A 36 -7.59 -13.94 18.35
CA LYS A 36 -7.14 -14.43 17.02
C LYS A 36 -7.24 -15.96 16.87
N GLN A 37 -7.31 -16.74 17.96
CA GLN A 37 -7.45 -18.21 17.91
C GLN A 37 -8.64 -18.75 17.08
N PRO A 38 -9.81 -18.10 16.98
CA PRO A 38 -10.90 -18.60 16.13
C PRO A 38 -10.64 -18.49 14.62
N GLU A 39 -9.66 -17.70 14.21
CA GLU A 39 -9.33 -17.50 12.79
C GLU A 39 -8.27 -18.48 12.28
N LEU A 40 -7.60 -19.20 13.18
CA LEU A 40 -6.49 -20.11 12.87
C LEU A 40 -6.92 -21.60 12.79
N THR A 41 -8.19 -21.94 12.98
CA THR A 41 -8.66 -23.31 12.81
C THR A 41 -8.86 -23.62 11.33
N PRO A 42 -8.13 -24.58 10.73
CA PRO A 42 -8.38 -25.02 9.36
C PRO A 42 -9.77 -25.61 9.22
N PRO A 43 -10.39 -25.60 8.04
CA PRO A 43 -11.71 -26.18 7.83
C PRO A 43 -11.68 -27.68 8.16
N VAL A 44 -12.58 -28.10 9.05
CA VAL A 44 -12.77 -29.51 9.40
C VAL A 44 -13.32 -30.23 8.16
N GLU A 45 -12.49 -31.01 7.49
CA GLU A 45 -12.94 -31.96 6.50
C GLU A 45 -13.82 -33.02 7.19
N ASN A 46 -15.06 -33.12 6.77
CA ASN A 46 -15.98 -34.17 7.18
C ASN A 46 -15.56 -35.50 6.55
N ASP A 47 -14.83 -36.30 7.29
CA ASP A 47 -14.49 -37.65 6.90
C ASP A 47 -15.64 -38.61 7.27
N SER A 48 -16.40 -38.98 6.28
CA SER A 48 -17.32 -40.13 6.33
C SER A 48 -16.76 -41.23 5.44
N ASP A 49 -15.91 -42.10 6.02
CA ASP A 49 -15.89 -43.51 5.68
C ASP A 49 -14.80 -44.25 6.48
N LYS A 50 -15.21 -44.87 7.57
CA LYS A 50 -14.43 -45.90 8.29
C LYS A 50 -14.74 -47.28 7.72
N LYS A 51 -13.75 -47.98 7.19
CA LYS A 51 -13.70 -49.46 7.27
C LYS A 51 -12.27 -49.95 7.48
N HIS A 52 -12.20 -50.71 8.57
CA HIS A 52 -11.15 -51.58 9.08
C HIS A 52 -10.08 -52.13 8.13
N ASN A 53 -8.82 -52.13 8.61
CA ASN A 53 -8.04 -53.37 8.63
C ASN A 53 -6.90 -53.32 9.67
N LYS A 54 -6.94 -54.30 10.58
CA LYS A 54 -5.87 -54.66 11.54
C LYS A 54 -4.80 -55.46 10.82
N VAL A 55 -3.52 -55.09 10.93
CA VAL A 55 -2.37 -55.98 10.70
C VAL A 55 -1.37 -55.86 11.84
N LYS A 56 -0.91 -57.03 12.28
CA LYS A 56 -0.09 -57.33 13.47
C LYS A 56 1.34 -56.88 13.37
N LYS A 57 1.87 -56.43 14.53
CA LYS A 57 3.32 -56.24 14.80
C LYS A 57 4.08 -57.57 14.75
N GLN A 58 5.27 -57.54 14.12
CA GLN A 58 6.36 -58.49 14.45
C GLN A 58 7.59 -57.67 14.85
N LYS A 59 8.15 -58.03 16.01
CA LYS A 59 9.41 -57.58 16.54
C LYS A 59 10.59 -58.22 15.78
N SER A 60 11.65 -57.49 15.57
CA SER A 60 13.02 -58.04 15.50
C SER A 60 13.99 -57.05 16.16
N GLU A 61 14.64 -57.57 17.21
CA GLU A 61 15.79 -56.97 17.89
C GLU A 61 17.03 -57.08 17.01
N VAL A 62 17.92 -56.08 17.03
CA VAL A 62 19.39 -56.24 17.12
C VAL A 62 20.06 -54.85 17.21
N GLY A 63 20.89 -54.66 18.26
CA GLY A 63 22.20 -53.97 18.17
C GLY A 63 22.31 -52.55 18.68
N SER A 64 22.77 -52.43 19.90
CA SER A 64 23.25 -51.21 20.59
C SER A 64 24.48 -50.61 19.95
N SER A 65 24.52 -49.24 19.83
CA SER A 65 25.72 -48.44 20.22
C SER A 65 25.41 -46.93 20.15
N GLU A 66 25.60 -46.29 21.30
CA GLU A 66 26.06 -44.90 21.50
C GLU A 66 25.51 -43.79 20.54
N ILE A 67 24.24 -43.44 20.67
CA ILE A 67 23.67 -42.11 20.35
C ILE A 67 22.40 -41.94 21.20
N ASP A 68 22.52 -41.96 22.52
CA ASP A 68 21.39 -41.84 23.46
C ASP A 68 21.38 -40.49 24.22
N GLU A 69 21.96 -39.42 23.65
CA GLU A 69 21.95 -38.09 24.33
C GLU A 69 20.95 -37.09 23.74
N TYR A 70 20.31 -37.44 22.64
CA TYR A 70 19.19 -36.65 22.09
C TYR A 70 18.00 -37.56 21.81
N ASN A 71 16.97 -37.48 22.64
CA ASN A 71 15.71 -38.25 22.59
C ASN A 71 14.89 -37.91 21.32
N PHE A 72 15.37 -38.28 20.13
CA PHE A 72 14.68 -38.05 18.85
C PHE A 72 13.44 -38.95 18.64
N ASP A 73 13.29 -39.99 19.43
CA ASP A 73 12.15 -40.94 19.30
C ASP A 73 10.80 -40.37 19.79
N LYS A 74 10.79 -39.15 20.34
CA LYS A 74 9.55 -38.47 20.76
C LYS A 74 9.17 -37.28 19.89
N TYR A 75 9.92 -37.03 18.81
CA TYR A 75 9.68 -35.86 17.94
C TYR A 75 8.49 -36.07 17.01
N ASP A 76 8.12 -37.32 16.69
CA ASP A 76 7.05 -37.65 15.75
C ASP A 76 5.67 -37.97 16.42
N ASP A 77 5.58 -37.94 17.75
CA ASP A 77 4.33 -38.23 18.46
C ASP A 77 3.50 -37.01 18.85
N GLU A 78 3.93 -35.79 18.50
CA GLU A 78 3.16 -34.55 18.69
C GLU A 78 2.26 -34.22 17.48
N SER A 79 1.38 -35.17 17.11
CA SER A 79 0.20 -34.87 16.34
C SER A 79 -0.83 -34.15 17.23
N GLY A 80 -0.83 -32.84 17.21
CA GLY A 80 -1.92 -32.05 17.79
C GLY A 80 -1.52 -31.22 19.01
N ASN A 81 -0.84 -30.20 18.78
CA ASN A 81 -0.89 -28.88 19.40
C ASN A 81 0.44 -28.17 19.09
N ILE A 82 0.46 -27.37 18.06
CA ILE A 82 1.46 -26.31 17.96
C ILE A 82 1.05 -25.29 19.04
N HIS A 83 1.32 -25.62 20.30
CA HIS A 83 1.59 -24.61 21.27
C HIS A 83 2.94 -24.03 20.85
N CYS A 84 2.93 -22.87 20.20
CA CYS A 84 4.07 -21.98 20.26
C CYS A 84 4.40 -21.85 21.74
N ASN A 85 5.47 -22.53 22.16
CA ASN A 85 5.93 -22.51 23.55
C ASN A 85 6.62 -21.15 23.79
N ILE A 86 5.80 -20.08 23.84
CA ILE A 86 6.21 -18.72 24.23
C ILE A 86 6.70 -18.73 25.70
N GLY A 87 6.55 -19.86 26.41
CA GLY A 87 7.04 -20.01 27.79
C GLY A 87 8.55 -20.11 27.94
N ASN A 88 9.33 -20.17 26.85
CA ASN A 88 10.81 -20.14 26.92
C ASN A 88 11.40 -18.81 26.45
N ILE A 89 10.60 -17.77 26.28
CA ILE A 89 11.14 -16.42 26.28
C ILE A 89 11.55 -16.16 27.72
N ALA A 90 12.85 -16.09 27.96
CA ALA A 90 13.41 -15.78 29.27
C ALA A 90 12.79 -14.45 29.75
N SER A 91 11.88 -14.53 30.72
CA SER A 91 11.42 -13.36 31.44
C SER A 91 12.54 -12.98 32.37
N PHE A 92 13.32 -11.97 32.01
CA PHE A 92 14.25 -11.34 32.93
C PHE A 92 13.43 -10.57 33.97
N GLU A 93 13.59 -10.93 35.25
CA GLU A 93 13.05 -10.13 36.33
C GLU A 93 13.79 -8.79 36.35
N GLU A 94 13.11 -7.72 36.68
CA GLU A 94 13.51 -6.31 36.55
C GLU A 94 14.77 -5.90 37.33
N ASP A 95 15.45 -6.80 38.06
CA ASP A 95 16.62 -6.52 38.91
C ASP A 95 17.89 -7.29 38.51
N GLY A 96 17.93 -7.96 37.39
CA GLY A 96 19.10 -8.70 36.94
C GLY A 96 19.82 -8.01 35.80
N THR A 97 20.78 -7.17 36.09
CA THR A 97 21.84 -6.82 35.12
C THR A 97 22.51 -8.12 34.66
N ASP A 98 22.25 -8.50 33.39
CA ASP A 98 22.96 -9.60 32.73
C ASP A 98 24.49 -9.29 32.79
N PRO A 99 25.32 -10.11 33.46
CA PRO A 99 26.75 -9.85 33.52
C PRO A 99 27.45 -9.97 32.15
N LEU A 100 26.75 -10.38 31.09
CA LEU A 100 27.22 -10.43 29.71
C LEU A 100 26.93 -9.14 28.91
N ILE A 101 26.03 -8.27 29.40
CA ILE A 101 25.77 -6.94 28.86
C ILE A 101 26.57 -5.88 29.63
N THR A 102 27.88 -6.08 29.75
CA THR A 102 28.85 -5.03 30.12
C THR A 102 29.60 -4.60 28.86
N GLY A 103 28.89 -4.41 27.78
CA GLY A 103 29.38 -3.64 26.65
C GLY A 103 28.82 -2.22 26.78
N GLU A 104 29.66 -1.23 26.68
CA GLU A 104 29.26 0.13 26.33
C GLU A 104 28.28 0.00 25.20
N ASP A 105 27.00 0.36 25.42
CA ASP A 105 25.97 0.43 24.35
C ASP A 105 26.63 1.16 23.21
N ASP A 106 26.77 0.50 22.08
CA ASP A 106 27.38 1.10 20.90
C ASP A 106 26.50 2.30 20.52
N ASP A 107 27.02 3.51 20.72
CA ASP A 107 26.26 4.75 20.46
C ASP A 107 25.76 4.80 19.02
N SER A 108 26.30 3.96 18.11
CA SER A 108 25.87 3.81 16.74
C SER A 108 24.47 3.19 16.60
N GLU A 109 24.07 2.24 17.47
CA GLU A 109 22.73 1.64 17.43
C GLU A 109 21.64 2.64 17.88
N LYS A 110 22.00 3.59 18.77
CA LYS A 110 21.07 4.64 19.22
C LYS A 110 20.82 5.71 18.16
N ASP A 111 21.80 5.95 17.29
CA ASP A 111 21.65 6.90 16.19
C ASP A 111 20.73 6.35 15.09
N ASP A 112 20.66 5.03 14.91
CA ASP A 112 19.78 4.38 13.92
C ASP A 112 18.29 4.36 14.35
N ASP A 113 18.00 4.53 15.65
CA ASP A 113 16.62 4.66 16.16
C ASP A 113 16.03 6.06 15.91
N ILE A 114 16.84 7.03 15.46
CA ILE A 114 16.44 8.43 15.28
C ILE A 114 16.22 8.75 13.82
N ILE A 115 14.98 9.10 13.46
CA ILE A 115 14.64 9.60 12.12
C ILE A 115 14.91 11.09 12.04
N LYS A 116 15.82 11.50 11.17
CA LYS A 116 16.20 12.91 10.98
C LYS A 116 15.19 13.63 10.10
N SER A 117 15.10 14.94 10.24
CA SER A 117 14.18 15.76 9.43
C SER A 117 14.50 15.81 7.93
N ASN A 118 15.72 15.43 7.53
CA ASN A 118 16.15 15.30 6.14
C ASN A 118 16.04 13.87 5.59
N ASP A 119 15.51 12.92 6.37
CA ASP A 119 15.26 11.56 5.94
C ASP A 119 13.92 11.44 5.22
N ASN A 120 13.89 10.62 4.17
CA ASN A 120 12.65 10.08 3.64
C ASN A 120 12.40 8.69 4.24
N LEU A 121 11.13 8.34 4.45
CA LEU A 121 10.80 6.94 4.66
C LEU A 121 10.40 6.26 3.36
N VAL A 122 10.72 4.99 3.27
CA VAL A 122 10.31 4.10 2.17
C VAL A 122 9.54 2.95 2.75
N LEU A 123 8.29 2.82 2.36
CA LEU A 123 7.42 1.74 2.78
C LEU A 123 7.47 0.62 1.76
N ILE A 124 7.79 -0.58 2.20
CA ILE A 124 7.96 -1.75 1.34
C ILE A 124 7.04 -2.85 1.85
N GLY A 125 6.04 -3.21 1.05
CA GLY A 125 5.28 -4.42 1.27
C GLY A 125 6.09 -5.62 0.80
N ARG A 126 6.51 -6.50 1.71
CA ARG A 126 7.26 -7.72 1.41
C ARG A 126 6.47 -8.97 1.74
N VAL A 127 6.58 -9.96 0.89
CA VAL A 127 6.01 -11.30 1.14
C VAL A 127 7.12 -12.33 1.04
N GLU A 128 7.36 -13.04 2.12
CA GLU A 128 8.43 -14.04 2.21
C GLU A 128 8.00 -15.23 3.09
N GLY A 129 8.29 -16.46 2.63
CA GLY A 129 8.03 -17.69 3.40
C GLY A 129 6.56 -17.94 3.77
N GLY A 130 5.61 -17.24 3.12
CA GLY A 130 4.18 -17.28 3.47
C GLY A 130 3.74 -16.22 4.48
N GLY A 131 4.65 -15.40 5.00
CA GLY A 131 4.38 -14.20 5.79
C GLY A 131 4.35 -12.94 4.94
N SER A 132 3.62 -11.94 5.39
CA SER A 132 3.55 -10.61 4.79
C SER A 132 3.99 -9.58 5.81
N ILE A 133 4.82 -8.65 5.39
CA ILE A 133 5.45 -7.65 6.26
C ILE A 133 5.39 -6.29 5.55
N LEU A 134 5.12 -5.24 6.29
CA LEU A 134 5.41 -3.86 5.90
C LEU A 134 6.73 -3.46 6.55
N GLU A 135 7.75 -3.24 5.74
CA GLU A 135 9.06 -2.75 6.19
C GLU A 135 9.09 -1.23 6.02
N VAL A 136 9.54 -0.53 7.04
CA VAL A 136 9.76 0.92 7.05
C VAL A 136 11.26 1.18 7.00
N PHE A 137 11.74 1.63 5.85
CA PHE A 137 13.14 1.97 5.63
C PHE A 137 13.36 3.47 5.76
N VAL A 138 14.49 3.85 6.30
CA VAL A 138 15.03 5.21 6.24
C VAL A 138 15.93 5.33 5.03
N TYR A 139 15.75 6.40 4.25
CA TYR A 139 16.60 6.76 3.12
C TYR A 139 17.08 8.19 3.25
N ASN A 140 18.39 8.38 3.27
CA ASN A 140 19.03 9.69 3.24
C ASN A 140 20.05 9.72 2.11
N GLN A 141 19.78 10.54 1.09
CA GLN A 141 20.67 10.66 -0.07
C GLN A 141 21.97 11.37 0.27
N ASP A 142 21.96 12.34 1.19
CA ASP A 142 23.13 13.14 1.55
C ASP A 142 24.15 12.31 2.35
N GLU A 143 23.67 11.36 3.16
CA GLU A 143 24.48 10.47 4.00
C GLU A 143 24.69 9.10 3.34
N ASP A 144 24.12 8.85 2.15
CA ASP A 144 24.12 7.58 1.41
C ASP A 144 23.66 6.41 2.31
N SER A 145 22.66 6.67 3.14
CA SER A 145 22.12 5.69 4.08
C SER A 145 20.78 5.11 3.61
N PHE A 146 20.67 3.78 3.73
CA PHE A 146 19.44 3.04 3.45
C PHE A 146 19.37 1.82 4.35
N TYR A 147 18.51 1.85 5.38
CA TYR A 147 18.39 0.78 6.37
C TYR A 147 16.94 0.60 6.81
N CYS A 148 16.60 -0.60 7.27
CA CYS A 148 15.30 -0.90 7.85
C CYS A 148 15.24 -0.37 9.28
N HIS A 149 14.34 0.55 9.57
CA HIS A 149 14.14 1.11 10.89
C HIS A 149 13.24 0.18 11.75
N HIS A 150 12.11 -0.25 11.20
CA HIS A 150 11.21 -1.20 11.84
C HIS A 150 10.31 -1.89 10.82
N ASP A 151 9.62 -2.93 11.26
CA ASP A 151 8.68 -3.68 10.44
C ASP A 151 7.36 -3.95 11.17
N ILE A 152 6.31 -4.16 10.39
CA ILE A 152 4.95 -4.43 10.85
C ILE A 152 4.45 -5.71 10.18
N LEU A 153 4.02 -6.68 10.98
CA LEU A 153 3.45 -7.92 10.47
C LEU A 153 2.06 -7.69 9.89
N LEU A 154 1.87 -8.06 8.63
CA LEU A 154 0.60 -7.94 7.94
C LEU A 154 -0.15 -9.29 7.94
N PRO A 155 -1.48 -9.28 8.12
CA PRO A 155 -2.27 -10.52 8.17
C PRO A 155 -2.54 -11.13 6.79
N SER A 156 -2.27 -10.41 5.69
CA SER A 156 -2.54 -10.84 4.32
C SER A 156 -1.54 -10.24 3.34
N PHE A 157 -1.53 -10.79 2.12
CA PHE A 157 -0.67 -10.35 1.02
C PHE A 157 -1.01 -8.91 0.61
N PRO A 158 -0.10 -7.91 0.79
CA PRO A 158 -0.35 -6.52 0.41
C PRO A 158 -0.30 -6.38 -1.13
N LEU A 159 -1.24 -5.62 -1.69
CA LEU A 159 -1.30 -5.33 -3.13
C LEU A 159 -0.99 -3.87 -3.44
N CYS A 160 -1.41 -2.97 -2.57
CA CYS A 160 -1.19 -1.54 -2.72
C CYS A 160 -0.98 -0.86 -1.37
N ILE A 161 -0.22 0.23 -1.40
CA ILE A 161 0.09 1.07 -0.24
C ILE A 161 -0.12 2.52 -0.65
N GLU A 162 -0.85 3.27 0.17
CA GLU A 162 -1.02 4.72 0.01
C GLU A 162 -0.69 5.42 1.33
N TRP A 163 0.24 6.37 1.29
CA TRP A 163 0.59 7.19 2.44
C TRP A 163 -0.41 8.33 2.62
N LEU A 164 -0.81 8.59 3.86
CA LEU A 164 -1.80 9.57 4.26
C LEU A 164 -1.16 10.62 5.17
N ASP A 165 -1.16 11.87 4.71
CA ASP A 165 -0.80 13.06 5.51
C ASP A 165 -2.06 13.57 6.24
N PHE A 166 -2.76 12.68 6.93
CA PHE A 166 -4.02 12.96 7.61
C PHE A 166 -4.23 11.98 8.76
N ASP A 167 -4.53 12.49 9.94
CA ASP A 167 -4.93 11.70 11.09
C ASP A 167 -6.32 12.16 11.57
N PRO A 168 -7.34 11.29 11.53
CA PRO A 168 -8.68 11.63 12.00
C PRO A 168 -8.75 11.89 13.50
N SER A 169 -7.75 11.52 14.29
CA SER A 169 -7.69 11.70 15.73
C SER A 169 -6.96 12.97 16.17
N ASP A 170 -6.20 13.61 15.28
CA ASP A 170 -5.44 14.83 15.56
C ASP A 170 -5.66 15.90 14.47
N SER A 171 -5.61 17.16 14.84
CA SER A 171 -5.66 18.30 13.92
C SER A 171 -4.34 18.55 13.18
N LYS A 172 -3.26 17.85 13.55
CA LYS A 172 -1.95 17.93 12.89
C LYS A 172 -1.88 16.99 11.68
N PRO A 173 -0.94 17.26 10.74
CA PRO A 173 -0.63 16.29 9.71
C PRO A 173 -0.33 14.92 10.31
N GLY A 174 -0.88 13.86 9.71
CA GLY A 174 -0.67 12.50 10.16
C GLY A 174 0.49 11.81 9.43
N ASN A 175 0.94 10.68 9.95
CA ASN A 175 1.88 9.80 9.28
C ASN A 175 1.31 8.38 9.24
N LEU A 176 0.20 8.24 8.51
CA LEU A 176 -0.53 6.99 8.40
C LEU A 176 -0.29 6.31 7.05
N CYS A 177 -0.49 5.01 7.01
CA CYS A 177 -0.36 4.20 5.81
C CYS A 177 -1.60 3.32 5.63
N ALA A 178 -2.33 3.51 4.52
CA ALA A 178 -3.42 2.63 4.14
C ALA A 178 -2.90 1.50 3.25
N ILE A 179 -3.25 0.26 3.58
CA ILE A 179 -2.85 -0.95 2.87
C ILE A 179 -4.09 -1.66 2.34
N GLY A 180 -4.13 -1.86 1.03
CA GLY A 180 -5.04 -2.78 0.36
C GLY A 180 -4.36 -4.12 0.16
N ASP A 181 -5.06 -5.20 0.46
CA ASP A 181 -4.53 -6.55 0.42
C ASP A 181 -5.48 -7.53 -0.30
N MET A 182 -5.12 -8.81 -0.35
CA MET A 182 -5.95 -9.89 -0.92
C MET A 182 -7.28 -10.10 -0.19
N THR A 183 -7.54 -9.33 0.85
CA THR A 183 -8.84 -9.31 1.53
C THR A 183 -9.65 -8.08 1.13
N SER A 184 -10.89 -8.05 1.55
CA SER A 184 -11.81 -6.95 1.29
C SER A 184 -11.77 -5.82 2.33
N ILE A 185 -10.79 -5.83 3.23
CA ILE A 185 -10.67 -4.87 4.34
C ILE A 185 -9.39 -4.09 4.16
N ILE A 186 -9.49 -2.77 4.11
CA ILE A 186 -8.35 -1.87 4.08
C ILE A 186 -7.86 -1.67 5.52
N GLN A 187 -6.56 -1.79 5.73
CA GLN A 187 -5.93 -1.59 7.03
C GLN A 187 -5.19 -0.26 7.02
N VAL A 188 -5.34 0.52 8.07
CA VAL A 188 -4.60 1.78 8.23
C VAL A 188 -3.69 1.67 9.44
N TRP A 189 -2.40 1.84 9.19
CA TRP A 189 -1.34 1.71 10.18
C TRP A 189 -0.73 3.07 10.48
N ASP A 190 -0.36 3.28 11.74
CA ASP A 190 0.38 4.45 12.19
C ASP A 190 1.89 4.12 12.10
N LEU A 191 2.62 4.90 11.32
CA LEU A 191 4.04 4.71 11.06
C LEU A 191 4.93 5.27 12.18
N ASP A 192 4.37 6.09 13.06
CA ASP A 192 5.06 6.61 14.24
C ASP A 192 4.92 5.68 15.46
N LEU A 193 4.32 4.49 15.27
CA LEU A 193 4.19 3.44 16.27
C LEU A 193 4.95 2.17 15.86
N MET A 194 6.01 1.85 16.59
CA MET A 194 6.78 0.62 16.43
C MET A 194 6.13 -0.56 17.16
N ASP A 195 6.37 -1.78 16.68
CA ASP A 195 5.90 -3.04 17.30
C ASP A 195 4.36 -3.14 17.40
N SER A 196 3.62 -2.42 16.55
CA SER A 196 2.17 -2.48 16.52
C SER A 196 1.67 -3.82 15.98
N LEU A 197 0.83 -4.53 16.74
CA LEU A 197 0.23 -5.81 16.35
C LEU A 197 -1.14 -5.67 15.69
N GLU A 198 -1.73 -4.48 15.75
CA GLU A 198 -3.04 -4.19 15.17
C GLU A 198 -3.01 -2.84 14.46
N PRO A 199 -3.70 -2.71 13.31
CA PRO A 199 -3.80 -1.43 12.63
C PRO A 199 -4.53 -0.40 13.48
N ALA A 200 -4.21 0.88 13.30
CA ALA A 200 -4.86 1.99 13.97
C ALA A 200 -6.39 1.93 13.76
N TYR A 201 -6.82 1.64 12.53
CA TYR A 201 -8.22 1.34 12.23
C TYR A 201 -8.37 0.53 10.93
N LYS A 202 -9.58 0.01 10.69
CA LYS A 202 -9.91 -0.82 9.53
C LYS A 202 -11.10 -0.22 8.80
N LEU A 203 -11.00 -0.11 7.47
CA LEU A 203 -12.11 0.28 6.62
C LEU A 203 -12.75 -0.97 6.01
N GLY A 204 -14.05 -1.12 6.24
CA GLY A 204 -14.79 -2.31 5.84
C GLY A 204 -14.95 -3.35 6.94
N ARG A 205 -15.89 -4.27 6.71
CA ARG A 205 -16.22 -5.33 7.69
C ARG A 205 -16.85 -6.53 7.01
N LYS A 206 -16.33 -7.72 7.32
CA LYS A 206 -16.94 -9.00 6.92
C LYS A 206 -18.24 -9.27 7.70
N PRO A 207 -19.21 -9.95 7.09
CA PRO A 207 -20.48 -10.27 7.76
C PRO A 207 -20.24 -11.20 8.95
N ASN A 208 -20.88 -10.91 10.08
CA ASN A 208 -20.86 -11.78 11.25
C ASN A 208 -22.28 -12.25 11.60
N LYS A 209 -22.59 -13.50 11.22
CA LYS A 209 -23.92 -14.11 11.45
C LYS A 209 -24.30 -14.16 12.94
N LYS A 210 -23.32 -14.35 13.85
CA LYS A 210 -23.58 -14.44 15.30
C LYS A 210 -23.99 -13.09 15.90
N ARG A 211 -23.52 -11.97 15.30
CA ARG A 211 -23.80 -10.59 15.76
C ARG A 211 -24.81 -9.87 14.87
N SER A 212 -25.46 -10.56 13.91
CA SER A 212 -26.38 -9.96 12.92
C SER A 212 -25.77 -8.73 12.20
N GLN A 213 -24.46 -8.75 12.00
CA GLN A 213 -23.76 -7.65 11.32
C GLN A 213 -23.74 -7.92 9.81
N SER A 214 -24.19 -6.91 9.05
CA SER A 214 -24.12 -6.91 7.60
C SER A 214 -22.71 -6.64 7.12
N TYR A 215 -22.48 -6.96 5.87
CA TYR A 215 -21.28 -6.63 5.12
C TYR A 215 -21.16 -5.11 4.95
N ILE A 216 -19.96 -4.55 5.10
CA ILE A 216 -19.64 -3.14 4.81
C ILE A 216 -18.33 -3.13 4.02
N GLY A 217 -18.32 -2.44 2.89
CA GLY A 217 -17.12 -2.26 2.08
C GLY A 217 -17.05 -3.18 0.86
N HIS A 218 -15.85 -3.48 0.42
CA HIS A 218 -15.56 -4.37 -0.70
C HIS A 218 -15.85 -5.83 -0.39
N ARG A 219 -16.05 -6.64 -1.43
CA ARG A 219 -16.31 -8.09 -1.31
C ARG A 219 -15.14 -8.96 -1.70
N ASP A 220 -14.15 -8.35 -2.34
CA ASP A 220 -12.94 -9.01 -2.83
C ASP A 220 -11.69 -8.16 -2.58
N ALA A 221 -10.54 -8.60 -3.07
CA ALA A 221 -9.24 -7.95 -2.93
C ALA A 221 -9.26 -6.46 -3.30
N VAL A 222 -8.50 -5.66 -2.58
CA VAL A 222 -8.32 -4.23 -2.85
C VAL A 222 -7.04 -4.04 -3.67
N LEU A 223 -7.19 -3.62 -4.93
CA LEU A 223 -6.11 -3.59 -5.92
C LEU A 223 -5.35 -2.26 -5.96
N ASP A 224 -6.02 -1.15 -5.73
CA ASP A 224 -5.38 0.17 -5.67
C ASP A 224 -6.09 1.10 -4.69
N LEU A 225 -5.33 2.05 -4.14
CA LEU A 225 -5.76 3.08 -3.22
C LEU A 225 -5.34 4.44 -3.74
N ALA A 226 -6.16 5.45 -3.48
CA ALA A 226 -5.81 6.84 -3.79
C ALA A 226 -6.39 7.78 -2.73
N TRP A 227 -5.51 8.49 -2.06
CA TRP A 227 -5.88 9.51 -1.09
C TRP A 227 -6.13 10.85 -1.77
N ASN A 228 -7.21 11.54 -1.35
CA ASN A 228 -7.59 12.82 -1.91
C ASN A 228 -6.90 13.96 -1.18
N LYS A 229 -5.98 14.66 -1.86
CA LYS A 229 -5.22 15.78 -1.28
C LYS A 229 -6.05 17.05 -1.06
N HIS A 230 -7.21 17.19 -1.73
CA HIS A 230 -8.11 18.33 -1.55
C HIS A 230 -9.14 18.09 -0.47
N TYR A 231 -9.62 16.87 -0.35
CA TYR A 231 -10.56 16.43 0.69
C TYR A 231 -9.83 15.36 1.51
N THR A 232 -9.02 15.80 2.46
CA THR A 232 -8.06 14.94 3.19
C THR A 232 -8.74 13.79 3.96
N HIS A 233 -9.99 13.94 4.31
CA HIS A 233 -10.81 12.88 4.92
C HIS A 233 -11.30 11.83 3.92
N VAL A 234 -11.01 11.96 2.61
CA VAL A 234 -11.52 11.05 1.56
C VAL A 234 -10.41 10.15 1.04
N LEU A 235 -10.64 8.84 1.11
CA LEU A 235 -9.84 7.80 0.48
C LEU A 235 -10.71 7.08 -0.57
N ALA A 236 -10.17 6.87 -1.77
CA ALA A 236 -10.78 6.00 -2.78
C ALA A 236 -10.08 4.64 -2.78
N SER A 237 -10.84 3.58 -3.02
CA SER A 237 -10.32 2.22 -3.19
C SER A 237 -10.92 1.54 -4.41
N ALA A 238 -10.09 0.82 -5.16
CA ALA A 238 -10.45 -0.01 -6.30
C ALA A 238 -10.32 -1.49 -5.94
N SER A 239 -11.23 -2.32 -6.42
CA SER A 239 -11.28 -3.73 -6.04
C SER A 239 -11.57 -4.66 -7.19
N ALA A 240 -11.17 -5.92 -7.01
CA ALA A 240 -11.53 -7.05 -7.84
C ALA A 240 -13.04 -7.39 -7.77
N ASP A 241 -13.80 -6.76 -6.86
CA ASP A 241 -15.26 -6.88 -6.80
C ASP A 241 -15.99 -6.00 -7.84
N HIS A 242 -15.27 -5.46 -8.84
CA HIS A 242 -15.77 -4.59 -9.91
C HIS A 242 -16.38 -3.28 -9.39
N THR A 243 -15.89 -2.78 -8.25
CA THR A 243 -16.39 -1.54 -7.66
C THR A 243 -15.27 -0.61 -7.20
N VAL A 244 -15.52 0.68 -7.25
CA VAL A 244 -14.75 1.70 -6.54
C VAL A 244 -15.57 2.17 -5.36
N GLN A 245 -14.94 2.31 -4.19
CA GLN A 245 -15.56 2.88 -3.00
C GLN A 245 -14.83 4.12 -2.53
N LEU A 246 -15.59 5.09 -2.08
CA LEU A 246 -15.09 6.26 -1.38
C LEU A 246 -15.34 6.06 0.12
N TRP A 247 -14.31 6.31 0.89
CA TRP A 247 -14.32 6.19 2.35
C TRP A 247 -14.17 7.56 2.98
N ASP A 248 -14.95 7.79 3.99
CA ASP A 248 -14.76 8.90 4.92
C ASP A 248 -13.86 8.40 6.06
N LEU A 249 -12.64 8.94 6.14
CA LEU A 249 -11.63 8.53 7.12
C LEU A 249 -11.95 9.01 8.53
N GLU A 250 -12.69 10.13 8.70
CA GLU A 250 -13.10 10.63 10.00
C GLU A 250 -14.15 9.72 10.65
N ILE A 251 -15.07 9.20 9.83
CA ILE A 251 -16.14 8.33 10.31
C ILE A 251 -15.74 6.86 10.26
N GLY A 252 -14.74 6.50 9.42
CA GLY A 252 -14.32 5.13 9.16
C GLY A 252 -15.37 4.31 8.41
N ALA A 253 -16.19 4.94 7.56
CA ALA A 253 -17.31 4.34 6.87
C ALA A 253 -17.29 4.63 5.36
N PRO A 254 -17.89 3.76 4.51
CA PRO A 254 -18.04 4.05 3.10
C PRO A 254 -19.02 5.21 2.90
N ALA A 255 -18.58 6.22 2.14
CA ALA A 255 -19.40 7.38 1.78
C ALA A 255 -20.16 7.12 0.47
N ASN A 256 -19.50 6.53 -0.53
CA ASN A 256 -20.08 6.30 -1.84
C ASN A 256 -19.53 5.04 -2.51
N LYS A 257 -20.26 4.48 -3.50
CA LYS A 257 -19.88 3.27 -4.22
C LYS A 257 -20.25 3.36 -5.71
N PHE A 258 -19.24 3.17 -6.58
CA PHE A 258 -19.43 3.10 -8.04
C PHE A 258 -19.41 1.65 -8.49
N THR A 259 -20.41 1.27 -9.30
CA THR A 259 -20.62 -0.11 -9.78
C THR A 259 -20.72 -0.21 -11.30
N SER A 260 -20.27 0.80 -12.03
CA SER A 260 -20.36 0.90 -13.49
C SER A 260 -19.22 0.20 -14.22
N PHE A 261 -18.71 -0.91 -13.70
CA PHE A 261 -17.57 -1.63 -14.28
C PHE A 261 -17.96 -3.08 -14.57
N GLU A 262 -17.44 -3.61 -15.69
CA GLU A 262 -17.71 -4.98 -16.13
C GLU A 262 -16.66 -5.97 -15.58
N GLU A 263 -15.43 -5.48 -15.33
CA GLU A 263 -14.29 -6.26 -14.87
C GLU A 263 -13.60 -5.57 -13.65
N GLU A 264 -12.49 -6.11 -13.18
CA GLU A 264 -11.72 -5.63 -12.06
C GLU A 264 -11.14 -4.23 -12.31
N ILE A 265 -11.14 -3.38 -11.28
CA ILE A 265 -10.55 -2.05 -11.36
C ILE A 265 -9.12 -2.13 -10.84
N GLN A 266 -8.14 -2.05 -11.75
CA GLN A 266 -6.73 -2.22 -11.46
C GLN A 266 -6.09 -0.98 -10.83
N THR A 267 -6.59 0.22 -11.15
CA THR A 267 -5.93 1.46 -10.75
C THR A 267 -6.87 2.64 -10.68
N ILE A 268 -6.61 3.55 -9.75
CA ILE A 268 -7.37 4.79 -9.56
C ILE A 268 -6.43 5.94 -9.20
N LYS A 269 -6.71 7.16 -9.68
CA LYS A 269 -5.98 8.37 -9.28
C LYS A 269 -6.87 9.59 -9.28
N TRP A 270 -6.82 10.36 -8.20
CA TRP A 270 -7.49 11.65 -8.10
C TRP A 270 -6.85 12.68 -9.01
N HIS A 271 -7.69 13.58 -9.57
CA HIS A 271 -7.21 14.71 -10.36
C HIS A 271 -6.41 15.67 -9.47
N PRO A 272 -5.21 16.13 -9.91
CA PRO A 272 -4.31 16.91 -9.06
C PRO A 272 -4.87 18.26 -8.58
N ASN A 273 -5.72 18.93 -9.38
CA ASN A 273 -6.26 20.26 -9.08
C ASN A 273 -7.76 20.27 -8.76
N GLU A 274 -8.49 19.24 -9.14
CA GLU A 274 -9.94 19.16 -9.00
C GLU A 274 -10.32 17.89 -8.23
N GLY A 275 -10.37 17.97 -6.89
CA GLY A 275 -10.53 16.82 -6.01
C GLY A 275 -11.82 16.00 -6.19
N HIS A 276 -12.75 16.44 -7.04
CA HIS A 276 -13.98 15.71 -7.36
C HIS A 276 -13.89 14.81 -8.60
N TYR A 277 -12.80 14.89 -9.37
CA TYR A 277 -12.57 14.00 -10.51
C TYR A 277 -11.66 12.82 -10.13
N LEU A 278 -12.13 11.62 -10.46
CA LEU A 278 -11.41 10.37 -10.26
C LEU A 278 -11.19 9.67 -11.60
N LEU A 279 -9.95 9.39 -11.95
CA LEU A 279 -9.56 8.59 -13.10
C LEU A 279 -9.44 7.14 -12.67
N THR A 280 -10.03 6.22 -13.44
CA THR A 280 -10.00 4.79 -13.17
C THR A 280 -9.51 4.02 -14.38
N GLY A 281 -8.75 2.97 -14.15
CA GLY A 281 -8.33 1.99 -15.16
C GLY A 281 -8.87 0.61 -14.81
N CYS A 282 -9.46 -0.04 -15.78
CA CYS A 282 -10.15 -1.31 -15.59
C CYS A 282 -9.60 -2.39 -16.53
N ALA A 283 -9.70 -3.65 -16.11
CA ALA A 283 -9.33 -4.80 -16.94
C ALA A 283 -10.22 -4.96 -18.18
N ASP A 284 -11.40 -4.31 -18.21
CA ASP A 284 -12.28 -4.22 -19.39
C ASP A 284 -11.73 -3.34 -20.53
N THR A 285 -10.45 -2.96 -20.46
CA THR A 285 -9.73 -2.11 -21.41
C THR A 285 -10.17 -0.64 -21.45
N LEU A 286 -11.02 -0.20 -20.54
CA LEU A 286 -11.50 1.17 -20.51
C LEU A 286 -10.86 2.00 -19.41
N VAL A 287 -10.47 3.20 -19.79
CA VAL A 287 -10.13 4.27 -18.85
C VAL A 287 -11.35 5.17 -18.70
N ARG A 288 -11.78 5.44 -17.48
CA ARG A 288 -12.97 6.27 -17.21
C ARG A 288 -12.64 7.43 -16.28
N LEU A 289 -13.18 8.59 -16.60
CA LEU A 289 -13.16 9.77 -15.74
C LEU A 289 -14.53 9.92 -15.06
N PHE A 290 -14.55 9.89 -13.77
CA PHE A 290 -15.75 10.07 -12.95
C PHE A 290 -15.79 11.45 -12.33
N ASP A 291 -17.00 12.04 -12.29
CA ASP A 291 -17.33 13.13 -11.38
C ASP A 291 -18.01 12.53 -10.14
N CYS A 292 -17.28 12.52 -9.03
CA CYS A 292 -17.74 11.90 -7.79
C CYS A 292 -18.93 12.62 -7.13
N ARG A 293 -19.21 13.85 -7.53
CA ARG A 293 -20.38 14.61 -7.02
C ARG A 293 -21.71 14.09 -7.56
N TYR A 294 -21.70 13.54 -8.79
CA TYR A 294 -22.91 13.09 -9.49
C TYR A 294 -22.89 11.59 -9.79
N GLU A 295 -21.86 10.87 -9.35
CA GLU A 295 -21.68 9.43 -9.60
C GLU A 295 -21.73 9.06 -11.08
N THR A 296 -21.29 9.98 -11.94
CA THR A 296 -21.40 9.83 -13.39
C THR A 296 -20.05 9.68 -14.04
N VAL A 297 -20.00 8.82 -15.08
CA VAL A 297 -18.88 8.78 -16.01
C VAL A 297 -18.95 10.01 -16.89
N VAL A 298 -17.98 10.90 -16.75
CA VAL A 298 -17.85 12.11 -17.58
C VAL A 298 -17.37 11.74 -18.97
N LYS A 299 -16.38 10.84 -19.05
CA LYS A 299 -15.77 10.39 -20.30
C LYS A 299 -15.07 9.05 -20.13
N SER A 300 -14.94 8.32 -21.25
CA SER A 300 -14.20 7.07 -21.33
C SER A 300 -13.33 7.00 -22.57
N TRP A 301 -12.24 6.26 -22.51
CA TRP A 301 -11.31 6.01 -23.61
C TRP A 301 -10.96 4.53 -23.68
N ASP A 302 -10.82 4.00 -24.89
CA ASP A 302 -10.34 2.64 -25.12
C ASP A 302 -8.82 2.59 -24.97
N ALA A 303 -8.33 1.72 -24.13
CA ALA A 303 -6.92 1.37 -24.02
C ALA A 303 -6.56 0.23 -25.00
N LEU A 304 -5.27 0.07 -25.29
CA LEU A 304 -4.79 -0.99 -26.20
C LEU A 304 -4.61 -2.36 -25.52
N GLY A 305 -5.25 -2.57 -24.37
CA GLY A 305 -5.20 -3.77 -23.54
C GLY A 305 -5.78 -3.47 -22.17
N GLU A 306 -5.78 -4.44 -21.27
CA GLU A 306 -6.15 -4.24 -19.87
C GLU A 306 -5.31 -3.12 -19.26
N VAL A 307 -5.96 -2.24 -18.50
CA VAL A 307 -5.29 -1.05 -17.94
C VAL A 307 -4.60 -1.44 -16.63
N GLU A 308 -3.26 -1.32 -16.60
CA GLU A 308 -2.47 -1.64 -15.41
C GLU A 308 -2.30 -0.44 -14.47
N LYS A 309 -1.92 0.74 -15.03
CA LYS A 309 -1.76 1.97 -14.25
C LYS A 309 -2.28 3.18 -15.01
N VAL A 310 -2.85 4.12 -14.24
CA VAL A 310 -3.18 5.47 -14.72
C VAL A 310 -2.42 6.51 -13.92
N LEU A 311 -2.04 7.61 -14.57
CA LEU A 311 -1.29 8.69 -13.94
C LEU A 311 -1.68 10.03 -14.58
N TRP A 312 -1.90 11.05 -13.75
CA TRP A 312 -2.08 12.42 -14.22
C TRP A 312 -0.75 13.09 -14.52
N ASN A 313 -0.76 13.96 -15.54
CA ASN A 313 0.36 14.88 -15.73
C ASN A 313 0.19 16.06 -14.76
N SER A 314 1.03 16.13 -13.73
CA SER A 314 0.97 17.17 -12.70
C SER A 314 1.29 18.58 -13.20
N PHE A 315 1.95 18.71 -14.37
CA PHE A 315 2.29 19.99 -14.99
C PHE A 315 1.19 20.53 -15.92
N ASP A 316 0.39 19.63 -16.49
CA ASP A 316 -0.79 19.99 -17.29
C ASP A 316 -1.87 18.91 -17.08
N THR A 317 -2.76 19.20 -16.17
CA THR A 317 -3.78 18.28 -15.69
C THR A 317 -4.87 17.94 -16.71
N ASN A 318 -4.82 18.54 -17.91
CA ASN A 318 -5.63 18.11 -19.04
C ASN A 318 -5.15 16.78 -19.67
N TYR A 319 -4.02 16.25 -19.21
CA TYR A 319 -3.42 15.05 -19.77
C TYR A 319 -3.25 13.96 -18.73
N CYS A 320 -3.45 12.73 -19.16
CA CYS A 320 -3.13 11.56 -18.37
C CYS A 320 -2.35 10.52 -19.18
N LEU A 321 -1.62 9.68 -18.48
CA LEU A 321 -0.88 8.53 -18.98
C LEU A 321 -1.60 7.26 -18.56
N VAL A 322 -1.55 6.28 -19.44
CA VAL A 322 -2.17 4.96 -19.23
C VAL A 322 -1.18 3.90 -19.65
N SER A 323 -0.97 2.90 -18.82
CA SER A 323 -0.18 1.72 -19.18
C SER A 323 -1.06 0.47 -19.25
N THR A 324 -0.64 -0.49 -20.08
CA THR A 324 -1.46 -1.67 -20.39
C THR A 324 -0.67 -2.98 -20.24
N SER A 325 -1.42 -4.07 -20.08
CA SER A 325 -0.93 -5.45 -20.03
C SER A 325 -0.18 -5.87 -21.30
N ASN A 326 -0.50 -5.24 -22.45
CA ASN A 326 0.14 -5.51 -23.73
C ASN A 326 1.44 -4.70 -23.98
N GLY A 327 1.99 -4.05 -22.97
CA GLY A 327 3.25 -3.30 -23.07
C GLY A 327 3.13 -1.90 -23.65
N TYR A 328 1.91 -1.39 -23.86
CA TYR A 328 1.69 -0.04 -24.39
C TYR A 328 1.61 1.00 -23.29
N VAL A 329 2.10 2.19 -23.61
CA VAL A 329 1.85 3.43 -22.86
C VAL A 329 1.13 4.40 -23.78
N GLN A 330 0.03 4.96 -23.30
CA GLN A 330 -0.81 5.91 -24.03
C GLN A 330 -0.81 7.26 -23.30
N TYR A 331 -0.86 8.34 -24.07
CA TYR A 331 -1.02 9.70 -23.58
C TYR A 331 -2.33 10.28 -24.08
N ILE A 332 -3.19 10.66 -23.17
CA ILE A 332 -4.57 11.04 -23.44
C ILE A 332 -4.77 12.51 -23.06
N ASP A 333 -5.38 13.30 -23.95
CA ASP A 333 -5.94 14.61 -23.64
C ASP A 333 -7.41 14.39 -23.24
N ILE A 334 -7.78 14.70 -21.99
CA ILE A 334 -9.12 14.45 -21.46
C ILE A 334 -10.24 15.20 -22.23
N ARG A 335 -9.87 16.25 -22.97
CA ARG A 335 -10.79 17.02 -23.82
C ARG A 335 -11.08 16.34 -25.16
N LYS A 336 -10.24 15.36 -25.56
CA LYS A 336 -10.33 14.65 -26.85
C LYS A 336 -10.81 13.22 -26.63
N ASP A 337 -11.34 12.62 -27.68
CA ASP A 337 -11.86 11.25 -27.65
C ASP A 337 -10.80 10.20 -27.98
N LYS A 338 -9.64 10.62 -28.46
CA LYS A 338 -8.54 9.72 -28.84
C LYS A 338 -7.27 10.11 -28.12
N SER A 339 -6.42 9.11 -27.87
CA SER A 339 -5.06 9.32 -27.39
C SER A 339 -4.26 10.20 -28.36
N ILE A 340 -3.33 11.00 -27.82
CA ILE A 340 -2.42 11.83 -28.59
C ILE A 340 -1.37 10.96 -29.26
N TRP A 341 -0.80 10.04 -28.49
CA TRP A 341 0.16 9.05 -28.95
C TRP A 341 0.03 7.74 -28.14
N ASN A 342 0.47 6.67 -28.79
CA ASN A 342 0.56 5.35 -28.21
C ASN A 342 1.94 4.79 -28.56
N VAL A 343 2.64 4.29 -27.57
CA VAL A 343 3.97 3.71 -27.76
C VAL A 343 4.00 2.31 -27.17
N HIS A 344 4.57 1.35 -27.91
CA HIS A 344 4.87 0.02 -27.39
C HIS A 344 6.18 0.13 -26.60
N ALA A 345 6.06 0.40 -25.31
CA ALA A 345 7.18 0.71 -24.43
C ALA A 345 7.92 -0.56 -24.00
N HIS A 346 7.22 -1.64 -23.71
CA HIS A 346 7.79 -2.88 -23.16
C HIS A 346 7.24 -4.11 -23.86
N THR A 347 7.91 -5.26 -23.66
CA THR A 347 7.51 -6.56 -24.26
C THR A 347 6.48 -7.30 -23.41
N LYS A 348 6.25 -6.86 -22.19
CA LYS A 348 5.28 -7.40 -21.22
C LYS A 348 4.49 -6.25 -20.57
N GLU A 349 3.64 -6.61 -19.64
CA GLU A 349 2.80 -5.71 -18.85
C GLU A 349 3.60 -4.56 -18.21
N VAL A 350 3.12 -3.33 -18.40
CA VAL A 350 3.76 -2.13 -17.84
C VAL A 350 3.10 -1.81 -16.50
N ILE A 351 3.67 -2.33 -15.43
CA ILE A 351 3.15 -2.21 -14.05
C ILE A 351 3.53 -0.89 -13.39
N GLY A 352 4.70 -0.35 -13.73
CA GLY A 352 5.17 0.91 -13.15
C GLY A 352 5.10 2.05 -14.16
N LEU A 353 4.42 3.11 -13.74
CA LEU A 353 4.28 4.36 -14.49
C LEU A 353 4.51 5.52 -13.54
N SER A 354 5.56 6.30 -13.76
CA SER A 354 5.93 7.41 -12.89
C SER A 354 6.33 8.63 -13.70
N LEU A 355 5.68 9.75 -13.42
CA LEU A 355 6.06 11.07 -13.93
C LEU A 355 6.66 11.87 -12.78
N SER A 356 7.81 12.48 -13.01
CA SER A 356 8.46 13.31 -12.00
C SER A 356 7.55 14.46 -11.55
N SER A 357 7.53 14.72 -10.24
CA SER A 357 6.70 15.76 -9.63
C SER A 357 7.22 17.17 -9.89
N SER A 358 8.53 17.34 -10.09
CA SER A 358 9.16 18.65 -10.25
C SER A 358 10.01 18.81 -11.52
N CYS A 359 10.31 17.73 -12.25
CA CYS A 359 10.99 17.78 -13.55
C CYS A 359 10.01 17.53 -14.70
N PRO A 360 9.55 18.58 -15.42
CA PRO A 360 8.54 18.41 -16.47
C PRO A 360 9.00 17.44 -17.57
N GLY A 361 8.15 16.49 -17.93
CA GLY A 361 8.37 15.57 -19.02
C GLY A 361 9.26 14.37 -18.71
N LEU A 362 9.82 14.23 -17.51
CA LEU A 362 10.58 13.07 -17.10
C LEU A 362 9.61 11.94 -16.74
N LEU A 363 9.47 10.96 -17.63
CA LEU A 363 8.65 9.77 -17.45
C LEU A 363 9.54 8.55 -17.27
N VAL A 364 9.22 7.73 -16.29
CA VAL A 364 9.85 6.43 -16.04
C VAL A 364 8.79 5.34 -16.15
N THR A 365 9.13 4.26 -16.85
CA THR A 365 8.27 3.07 -16.98
C THR A 365 9.01 1.83 -16.56
N SER A 366 8.32 0.92 -15.89
CA SER A 366 8.85 -0.41 -15.53
C SER A 366 7.83 -1.49 -15.86
N ALA A 367 8.33 -2.69 -16.17
CA ALA A 367 7.48 -3.78 -16.64
C ALA A 367 7.91 -5.16 -16.13
N ASN A 368 7.03 -6.13 -16.29
CA ASN A 368 7.28 -7.54 -15.98
C ASN A 368 8.39 -8.18 -16.85
N ASP A 369 8.94 -7.45 -17.84
CA ASP A 369 10.12 -7.89 -18.60
C ASP A 369 11.45 -7.63 -17.84
N GLY A 370 11.36 -7.00 -16.66
CA GLY A 370 12.51 -6.70 -15.81
C GLY A 370 13.30 -5.46 -16.27
N VAL A 371 12.72 -4.65 -17.16
CA VAL A 371 13.37 -3.47 -17.74
C VAL A 371 12.74 -2.20 -17.21
N ILE A 372 13.58 -1.21 -16.92
CA ILE A 372 13.20 0.18 -16.67
C ILE A 372 13.56 0.99 -17.90
N LYS A 373 12.67 1.90 -18.31
CA LYS A 373 12.91 2.86 -19.39
C LYS A 373 12.63 4.28 -18.97
N VAL A 374 13.44 5.20 -19.47
CA VAL A 374 13.30 6.64 -19.24
C VAL A 374 12.96 7.34 -20.54
N TRP A 375 11.97 8.21 -20.47
CA TRP A 375 11.41 8.95 -21.60
C TRP A 375 11.33 10.43 -21.30
N ASP A 376 11.39 11.24 -22.36
CA ASP A 376 11.05 12.66 -22.33
C ASP A 376 9.77 12.93 -23.11
N ILE A 377 8.73 13.39 -22.41
CA ILE A 377 7.39 13.64 -22.97
C ILE A 377 7.00 15.12 -23.01
N ILE A 378 7.96 16.04 -22.80
CA ILE A 378 7.64 17.47 -22.67
C ILE A 378 6.88 18.08 -23.85
N ASN A 379 7.10 17.58 -25.06
CA ASN A 379 6.53 18.15 -26.28
C ASN A 379 5.13 17.63 -26.63
N ASN A 380 4.53 16.76 -25.83
CA ASN A 380 3.20 16.17 -26.01
C ASN A 380 2.91 15.53 -27.39
N LYS A 381 3.88 15.46 -28.30
CA LYS A 381 3.70 14.91 -29.65
C LYS A 381 4.06 13.43 -29.75
N GLU A 382 5.24 13.11 -29.30
CA GLU A 382 5.77 11.74 -29.25
C GLU A 382 6.74 11.63 -28.09
N PRO A 383 6.77 10.50 -27.36
CA PRO A 383 7.73 10.29 -26.29
C PRO A 383 9.12 10.08 -26.91
N TRP A 384 10.13 10.76 -26.36
CA TRP A 384 11.50 10.58 -26.77
C TRP A 384 12.18 9.59 -25.84
N PHE A 385 12.62 8.45 -26.38
CA PHE A 385 13.37 7.44 -25.62
C PHE A 385 14.75 7.98 -25.25
N ILE A 386 15.13 7.86 -23.98
CA ILE A 386 16.41 8.35 -23.46
C ILE A 386 17.33 7.17 -23.09
N TRP A 387 16.81 6.22 -22.28
CA TRP A 387 17.63 5.17 -21.71
C TRP A 387 16.79 3.98 -21.24
N GLU A 388 17.44 2.80 -21.19
CA GLU A 388 16.84 1.60 -20.62
C GLU A 388 17.87 0.76 -19.86
N LYS A 389 17.40 0.00 -18.89
CA LYS A 389 18.21 -0.95 -18.13
C LYS A 389 17.41 -2.16 -17.70
N LYS A 390 17.99 -3.34 -17.93
CA LYS A 390 17.54 -4.57 -17.30
C LYS A 390 18.07 -4.64 -15.87
N THR A 391 17.17 -4.76 -14.89
CA THR A 391 17.49 -4.51 -13.47
C THR A 391 18.03 -5.71 -12.72
N ASN A 392 17.83 -6.93 -13.19
CA ASN A 392 18.09 -8.18 -12.48
C ASN A 392 17.27 -8.38 -11.19
N LEU A 393 16.20 -7.59 -10.99
CA LEU A 393 15.27 -7.71 -9.87
C LEU A 393 14.15 -8.74 -10.14
N GLY A 394 14.21 -9.45 -11.27
CA GLY A 394 13.15 -10.33 -11.74
C GLY A 394 12.09 -9.57 -12.54
N ALA A 395 10.83 -10.01 -12.49
CA ALA A 395 9.70 -9.22 -12.97
C ALA A 395 9.49 -8.03 -12.02
N LEU A 396 9.37 -6.82 -12.59
CA LEU A 396 9.16 -5.62 -11.78
C LEU A 396 7.67 -5.50 -11.47
N LEU A 397 7.34 -5.35 -10.19
CA LEU A 397 5.97 -5.36 -9.70
C LEU A 397 5.49 -4.00 -9.20
N CYS A 398 6.41 -3.13 -8.79
CA CYS A 398 6.09 -1.78 -8.33
C CYS A 398 7.18 -0.78 -8.69
N LEU A 399 6.77 0.48 -8.82
CA LEU A 399 7.62 1.64 -9.09
C LEU A 399 7.06 2.82 -8.30
N ALA A 400 7.87 3.46 -7.47
CA ALA A 400 7.47 4.63 -6.70
C ALA A 400 8.50 5.76 -6.82
N PRO A 401 8.09 6.98 -7.24
CA PRO A 401 8.98 8.14 -7.28
C PRO A 401 9.18 8.72 -5.89
N ASN A 402 10.38 9.22 -5.61
CA ASN A 402 10.64 9.99 -4.40
C ASN A 402 9.91 11.35 -4.50
N PRO A 403 9.15 11.76 -3.47
CA PRO A 403 8.39 13.00 -3.49
C PRO A 403 9.26 14.27 -3.44
N ASP A 404 10.47 14.17 -2.84
CA ASP A 404 11.36 15.31 -2.60
C ASP A 404 12.49 15.41 -3.62
N ASN A 405 12.91 14.27 -4.22
CA ASN A 405 13.91 14.27 -5.31
C ASN A 405 13.31 13.71 -6.61
N PRO A 406 13.20 14.56 -7.67
CA PRO A 406 12.56 14.20 -8.92
C PRO A 406 13.29 13.12 -9.74
N PHE A 407 14.53 12.82 -9.39
CA PHE A 407 15.39 11.88 -10.13
C PHE A 407 15.58 10.54 -9.40
N VAL A 408 15.07 10.42 -8.17
CA VAL A 408 15.15 9.20 -7.36
C VAL A 408 13.82 8.45 -7.40
N PHE A 409 13.90 7.13 -7.58
CA PHE A 409 12.74 6.26 -7.52
C PHE A 409 13.12 4.87 -7.02
N ALA A 410 12.16 4.20 -6.44
CA ALA A 410 12.28 2.86 -5.91
C ALA A 410 11.58 1.85 -6.81
N VAL A 411 12.12 0.65 -6.91
CA VAL A 411 11.61 -0.44 -7.74
C VAL A 411 11.65 -1.75 -6.96
N GLY A 412 10.53 -2.44 -6.93
CA GLY A 412 10.41 -3.78 -6.37
C GLY A 412 10.12 -4.83 -7.44
N GLY A 413 10.55 -6.06 -7.17
CA GLY A 413 10.37 -7.20 -8.07
C GLY A 413 10.28 -8.54 -7.34
N ASP A 414 10.41 -9.64 -8.08
CA ASP A 414 10.21 -11.02 -7.61
C ASP A 414 11.48 -11.87 -7.53
N ASN A 415 12.66 -11.27 -7.68
CA ASN A 415 13.92 -12.01 -7.57
C ASN A 415 14.15 -12.47 -6.11
N LYS A 416 14.57 -13.71 -5.94
CA LYS A 416 14.76 -14.34 -4.62
C LYS A 416 15.83 -13.70 -3.75
N SER A 417 16.88 -13.14 -4.35
CA SER A 417 18.05 -12.65 -3.63
C SER A 417 18.10 -11.13 -3.55
N HIS A 418 17.71 -10.46 -4.64
CA HIS A 418 17.79 -9.01 -4.79
C HIS A 418 16.53 -8.56 -5.50
N ASN A 419 15.50 -8.19 -4.74
CA ASN A 419 14.19 -7.85 -5.26
C ASN A 419 13.80 -6.38 -5.06
N TYR A 420 14.69 -5.56 -4.50
CA TYR A 420 14.45 -4.14 -4.29
C TYR A 420 15.68 -3.29 -4.59
N LYS A 421 15.47 -2.13 -5.21
CA LYS A 421 16.53 -1.17 -5.46
C LYS A 421 16.00 0.25 -5.60
N ILE A 422 16.73 1.21 -5.05
CA ILE A 422 16.58 2.63 -5.31
C ILE A 422 17.53 3.03 -6.44
N PHE A 423 17.05 3.83 -7.37
CA PHE A 423 17.79 4.35 -8.51
C PHE A 423 17.85 5.88 -8.45
N ASP A 424 19.05 6.43 -8.61
CA ASP A 424 19.25 7.85 -8.93
C ASP A 424 19.52 7.99 -10.43
N LEU A 425 18.61 8.64 -11.14
CA LEU A 425 18.73 8.89 -12.58
C LEU A 425 19.86 9.84 -12.94
N LEU A 426 20.31 10.68 -12.01
CA LEU A 426 21.43 11.60 -12.25
C LEU A 426 22.78 10.89 -12.33
N GLU A 427 22.86 9.64 -11.87
CA GLU A 427 24.05 8.81 -12.10
C GLU A 427 24.21 8.41 -13.58
N ILE A 428 23.10 8.46 -14.36
CA ILE A 428 23.06 8.05 -15.76
C ILE A 428 23.42 9.24 -16.64
N PRO A 429 24.53 9.18 -17.41
CA PRO A 429 24.99 10.33 -18.20
C PRO A 429 23.96 10.83 -19.21
N GLU A 430 23.27 9.95 -19.92
CA GLU A 430 22.27 10.28 -20.94
C GLU A 430 21.07 11.02 -20.35
N VAL A 431 20.61 10.60 -19.17
CA VAL A 431 19.51 11.25 -18.46
C VAL A 431 19.95 12.59 -17.91
N ARG A 432 21.14 12.64 -17.27
CA ARG A 432 21.71 13.86 -16.74
C ARG A 432 21.91 14.92 -17.83
N GLU A 433 22.45 14.55 -18.99
CA GLU A 433 22.63 15.46 -20.11
C GLU A 433 21.30 16.01 -20.64
N ARG A 434 20.29 15.13 -20.79
CA ARG A 434 18.97 15.50 -21.32
C ARG A 434 18.20 16.45 -20.41
N PHE A 435 18.27 16.23 -19.09
CA PHE A 435 17.45 16.97 -18.11
C PHE A 435 18.24 18.04 -17.35
N ARG A 436 19.58 18.19 -17.56
CA ARG A 436 20.45 19.12 -16.85
C ARG A 436 20.00 20.59 -16.90
N GLU A 437 19.52 21.04 -18.06
CA GLU A 437 19.11 22.43 -18.26
C GLU A 437 17.63 22.67 -18.02
N ARG A 438 16.89 21.61 -17.63
CA ARG A 438 15.46 21.71 -17.39
C ARG A 438 15.20 22.40 -16.06
N LYS A 439 14.43 23.48 -16.09
CA LYS A 439 14.03 24.16 -14.87
C LYS A 439 13.10 23.26 -14.08
N LEU A 440 13.51 22.95 -12.85
CA LEU A 440 12.63 22.28 -11.89
C LEU A 440 11.50 23.25 -11.53
N GLN A 441 10.28 22.76 -11.52
CA GLN A 441 9.10 23.51 -11.11
C GLN A 441 8.69 22.96 -9.74
N SER A 442 8.64 23.83 -8.72
CA SER A 442 8.02 23.48 -7.47
C SER A 442 6.55 23.16 -7.74
N ASN A 443 6.05 22.06 -7.15
CA ASN A 443 4.64 21.74 -7.20
C ASN A 443 3.85 22.94 -6.63
N ILE A 444 2.93 23.47 -7.42
CA ILE A 444 2.10 24.63 -7.05
C ILE A 444 1.37 24.41 -5.72
N ASN A 445 1.20 23.15 -5.33
CA ASN A 445 0.53 22.76 -4.08
C ASN A 445 1.42 22.87 -2.82
N ASP A 446 2.75 22.99 -2.95
CA ASP A 446 3.64 23.07 -1.77
C ASP A 446 4.00 24.53 -1.39
N THR A 447 3.66 25.51 -2.21
CA THR A 447 3.99 26.93 -1.96
C THR A 447 2.86 27.77 -1.35
N ARG A 448 1.77 27.15 -0.91
CA ARG A 448 0.73 27.88 -0.20
C ARG A 448 1.23 28.26 1.18
N THR A 449 1.25 29.57 1.44
CA THR A 449 1.52 30.11 2.78
C THR A 449 0.50 29.56 3.77
N GLN A 450 0.84 29.50 5.05
CA GLN A 450 -0.12 29.07 6.10
C GLN A 450 -1.40 29.89 6.04
N GLU A 451 -1.32 31.18 5.70
CA GLU A 451 -2.47 32.08 5.53
C GLU A 451 -3.40 31.63 4.38
N GLU A 452 -2.84 31.19 3.22
CA GLU A 452 -3.65 30.67 2.12
C GLU A 452 -4.27 29.29 2.43
N LYS A 453 -3.63 28.50 3.30
CA LYS A 453 -4.21 27.24 3.81
C LYS A 453 -5.35 27.52 4.78
N GLU A 454 -5.25 28.51 5.65
CA GLU A 454 -6.30 28.92 6.58
C GLU A 454 -7.50 29.54 5.86
N GLU A 455 -7.29 30.42 4.85
CA GLU A 455 -8.38 30.97 4.03
C GLU A 455 -9.12 29.90 3.21
N MET A 456 -8.42 28.86 2.75
CA MET A 456 -9.08 27.72 2.07
C MET A 456 -9.81 26.78 3.04
N MET A 457 -9.38 26.63 4.27
CA MET A 457 -10.12 25.90 5.29
C MET A 457 -11.49 26.55 5.57
N ASP A 458 -11.52 27.88 5.73
CA ASP A 458 -12.77 28.63 5.94
C ASP A 458 -13.75 28.52 4.75
N VAL A 459 -13.22 28.50 3.52
CA VAL A 459 -14.04 28.35 2.29
C VAL A 459 -14.47 26.89 2.07
N THR A 460 -13.74 25.91 2.60
CA THR A 460 -14.06 24.49 2.44
C THR A 460 -15.06 24.01 3.49
N GLU A 461 -15.11 24.59 4.68
CA GLU A 461 -16.16 24.27 5.67
C GLU A 461 -17.57 24.54 5.13
N ASP A 462 -17.78 25.67 4.43
CA ASP A 462 -19.07 25.97 3.81
C ASP A 462 -19.39 25.10 2.58
N LYS A 463 -18.39 24.56 1.87
CA LYS A 463 -18.58 23.72 0.67
C LYS A 463 -18.63 22.22 0.99
N ASN A 464 -17.91 21.77 2.01
CA ASN A 464 -17.90 20.37 2.44
C ASN A 464 -19.25 19.91 2.98
N SER A 465 -20.02 20.80 3.61
CA SER A 465 -21.39 20.49 4.06
C SER A 465 -22.35 20.18 2.91
N THR A 466 -22.01 20.59 1.67
CA THR A 466 -22.90 20.45 0.50
C THR A 466 -22.57 19.24 -0.38
N ILE A 467 -21.34 18.74 -0.37
CA ILE A 467 -20.89 17.70 -1.30
C ILE A 467 -21.11 16.27 -0.76
N PHE A 468 -21.03 16.08 0.55
CA PHE A 468 -21.18 14.75 1.18
C PHE A 468 -22.42 14.59 2.07
N ASN A 469 -23.29 15.61 2.17
CA ASN A 469 -24.53 15.57 2.96
C ASN A 469 -25.76 15.02 2.21
N LEU A 470 -25.57 14.22 1.18
CA LEU A 470 -26.67 13.54 0.47
C LEU A 470 -26.86 12.15 1.05
N ASN A 471 -27.90 12.02 1.86
CA ASN A 471 -28.63 10.81 2.28
C ASN A 471 -28.65 10.48 3.79
N THR A 472 -28.98 11.44 4.62
CA THR A 472 -29.66 11.10 5.88
C THR A 472 -31.03 11.81 5.98
N THR A 473 -31.93 11.51 5.05
CA THR A 473 -33.35 11.81 5.25
C THR A 473 -34.01 10.64 5.94
N ASN A 474 -33.77 10.50 7.24
CA ASN A 474 -34.69 9.82 8.12
C ASN A 474 -35.83 10.78 8.45
N THR A 475 -36.92 10.67 7.71
CA THR A 475 -38.20 11.33 8.03
C THR A 475 -38.73 10.79 9.36
N PRO A 476 -38.94 11.64 10.39
CA PRO A 476 -39.66 11.21 11.55
C PRO A 476 -41.13 11.08 11.22
N SER A 477 -41.68 9.87 11.31
CA SER A 477 -43.12 9.62 11.22
C SER A 477 -43.85 10.38 12.35
N LYS A 478 -44.64 11.36 11.97
CA LYS A 478 -45.59 12.04 12.88
C LYS A 478 -46.65 11.07 13.36
N ARG A 479 -46.53 10.60 14.59
CA ARG A 479 -47.60 9.94 15.32
C ARG A 479 -48.69 10.99 15.64
N THR A 480 -49.76 11.02 14.88
CA THR A 480 -51.00 11.72 15.21
C THR A 480 -51.64 11.09 16.47
N LYS A 481 -51.61 11.81 17.56
CA LYS A 481 -52.47 11.51 18.72
C LYS A 481 -53.89 11.84 18.34
N ARG A 482 -54.78 10.84 18.26
CA ARG A 482 -56.21 11.01 18.34
C ARG A 482 -56.60 11.05 19.82
N ASN A 483 -57.15 12.20 20.25
CA ASN A 483 -57.95 12.29 21.47
C ASN A 483 -59.33 11.62 21.24
N LYS A 484 -59.64 10.67 22.07
CA LYS A 484 -60.86 10.56 22.85
C LYS A 484 -60.63 9.50 23.92
#